data_ccdfc1bd407a514c244f570cc008e200
#
_entry.id   ccdfc1bd407a514c244f570cc008e200
#
_cell.length_a   1.000
_cell.length_b   1.000
_cell.length_c   1.000
_cell.angle_alpha   90.00
_cell.angle_beta   90.00
_cell.angle_gamma   90.00
#
_symmetry.space_group_name_H-M   'P 1'
#
loop_
_entity.id
_entity.type
_entity.pdbx_description
1 polymer ?
#
loop_
_entity_poly.entity_id
_entity_poly.type
_entity_poly.pdbx_seq_one_letter_code
_entity_poly.pdbx_strand_id
1 'polypeptide(L)'
;MVTVEVLGGGGEVGRMAILVKGSRNSVLLDYGVNFDDEGKPIFPLHVRPRDLSAIVLSHAHLDHCGALPGLYISASPPLYATPLTAELAEIMFKDTVKLSGYYLPYEEEEIRNTLRRVNPVNFNDTINLNGDSLTFLNAGHVPGSVMTLLNIDGYRILFTGDFNLSQSNLLNGADVYSVPRDIDLVVMEATYAGGTHPPREKLEEEFINAVKTTLDEGGSVLIPSFTIGRTQELLLTLIKHNITDVPIYIDGLARIANRIISKYPQFLRDPNLYVKALTYSNEIMGNYYRKNALRDQAIIITPAGMLKGGAAVYYLKRLGGDRRNALILPSYQAPDSPGYELLTKGVARINNEEIKVNAKVYWFDFSAHSGLEELINFINYFKDETNILIVHSSPRNALRLSEHLEERNIHVTLTTGEAIEL
;
A
#
# COMPACT_ATOMS: atom_id res chain seq x y z
N MET A 1 -14.71 17.11 24.35
CA MET A 1 -15.42 16.40 23.27
C MET A 1 -14.44 16.28 22.12
N VAL A 2 -14.11 15.08 21.75
CA VAL A 2 -13.25 14.77 20.61
C VAL A 2 -14.15 14.26 19.49
N THR A 3 -13.93 14.72 18.25
CA THR A 3 -14.66 14.24 17.09
C THR A 3 -13.71 13.58 16.10
N VAL A 4 -14.17 12.48 15.49
CA VAL A 4 -13.44 11.78 14.42
C VAL A 4 -14.32 11.79 13.17
N GLU A 5 -13.83 12.45 12.12
CA GLU A 5 -14.54 12.62 10.85
C GLU A 5 -13.86 11.78 9.76
N VAL A 6 -14.62 10.97 9.04
CA VAL A 6 -14.14 10.22 7.88
C VAL A 6 -14.35 11.09 6.63
N LEU A 7 -13.28 11.71 6.16
CA LEU A 7 -13.30 12.56 4.96
C LEU A 7 -13.15 11.76 3.66
N GLY A 8 -12.66 10.54 3.77
CA GLY A 8 -12.48 9.57 2.68
C GLY A 8 -12.09 8.21 3.22
N GLY A 9 -12.30 7.15 2.45
CA GLY A 9 -12.04 5.76 2.87
C GLY A 9 -13.20 5.11 3.62
N GLY A 10 -14.32 5.80 3.82
CA GLY A 10 -15.53 5.23 4.41
C GLY A 10 -16.34 4.46 3.36
N GLY A 11 -16.53 3.14 3.55
CA GLY A 11 -17.26 2.28 2.62
C GLY A 11 -16.59 2.07 1.27
N GLU A 12 -15.30 2.35 1.16
CA GLU A 12 -14.49 2.15 -0.05
C GLU A 12 -13.04 1.85 0.30
N VAL A 13 -12.31 1.25 -0.63
CA VAL A 13 -10.84 1.15 -0.60
C VAL A 13 -10.29 2.32 -1.39
N GLY A 14 -9.39 3.10 -0.78
CA GLY A 14 -8.76 4.26 -1.40
C GLY A 14 -9.18 5.60 -0.79
N ARG A 15 -8.58 6.69 -1.27
CA ARG A 15 -8.70 8.11 -0.83
C ARG A 15 -8.83 8.30 0.68
N MET A 16 -7.98 7.59 1.45
CA MET A 16 -8.00 7.62 2.90
C MET A 16 -7.79 9.04 3.44
N ALA A 17 -8.66 9.47 4.34
CA ALA A 17 -8.52 10.73 5.05
C ALA A 17 -9.39 10.76 6.31
N ILE A 18 -8.75 10.85 7.48
CA ILE A 18 -9.42 10.88 8.78
C ILE A 18 -9.02 12.15 9.52
N LEU A 19 -10.00 12.91 9.99
CA LEU A 19 -9.76 14.13 10.75
C LEU A 19 -10.18 13.95 12.21
N VAL A 20 -9.22 14.04 13.12
CA VAL A 20 -9.45 13.99 14.57
C VAL A 20 -9.37 15.42 15.11
N LYS A 21 -10.44 15.89 15.76
CA LYS A 21 -10.53 17.23 16.35
C LYS A 21 -10.72 17.14 17.86
N GLY A 22 -9.80 17.69 18.60
CA GLY A 22 -9.94 17.95 20.02
C GLY A 22 -10.24 19.42 20.29
N SER A 23 -10.20 19.81 21.56
CA SER A 23 -10.47 21.18 22.00
C SER A 23 -9.39 22.20 21.54
N ARG A 24 -8.14 21.73 21.33
CA ARG A 24 -6.99 22.55 20.99
C ARG A 24 -6.31 22.18 19.69
N ASN A 25 -6.35 20.89 19.35
CA ASN A 25 -5.61 20.34 18.20
C ASN A 25 -6.55 19.67 17.22
N SER A 26 -6.24 19.82 15.93
CA SER A 26 -6.86 19.09 14.83
C SER A 26 -5.77 18.35 14.08
N VAL A 27 -5.88 17.04 14.00
CA VAL A 27 -4.89 16.16 13.34
C VAL A 27 -5.55 15.46 12.15
N LEU A 28 -4.95 15.64 10.97
CA LEU A 28 -5.35 14.91 9.76
C LEU A 28 -4.46 13.69 9.60
N LEU A 29 -5.07 12.52 9.43
CA LEU A 29 -4.41 11.23 9.23
C LEU A 29 -4.65 10.81 7.78
N ASP A 30 -3.59 10.79 6.98
CA ASP A 30 -3.58 10.62 5.55
C ASP A 30 -4.43 11.66 4.78
N TYR A 31 -4.19 11.79 3.48
CA TYR A 31 -5.02 12.55 2.54
C TYR A 31 -4.76 12.01 1.14
N GLY A 32 -5.43 10.92 0.84
CA GLY A 32 -5.20 10.12 -0.36
C GLY A 32 -6.04 10.54 -1.56
N VAL A 33 -5.83 9.88 -2.68
CA VAL A 33 -6.60 10.02 -3.90
C VAL A 33 -7.07 8.65 -4.38
N ASN A 34 -8.27 8.59 -4.93
CA ASN A 34 -8.73 7.46 -5.73
C ASN A 34 -8.88 7.90 -7.19
N PHE A 35 -9.16 6.98 -8.10
CA PHE A 35 -9.36 7.27 -9.52
C PHE A 35 -10.65 6.62 -10.00
N ASP A 36 -11.41 7.35 -10.79
CA ASP A 36 -12.58 6.79 -11.47
C ASP A 36 -12.18 5.88 -12.66
N ASP A 37 -13.16 5.33 -13.35
CA ASP A 37 -12.97 4.43 -14.49
C ASP A 37 -12.30 5.12 -15.70
N GLU A 38 -12.38 6.46 -15.77
CA GLU A 38 -11.71 7.28 -16.79
C GLU A 38 -10.29 7.68 -16.37
N GLY A 39 -9.86 7.31 -15.15
CA GLY A 39 -8.56 7.65 -14.58
C GLY A 39 -8.48 9.08 -14.03
N LYS A 40 -9.61 9.74 -13.78
CA LYS A 40 -9.65 11.05 -13.13
C LYS A 40 -9.54 10.89 -11.62
N PRO A 41 -8.79 11.75 -10.94
CA PRO A 41 -8.62 11.68 -9.50
C PRO A 41 -9.92 12.07 -8.77
N ILE A 42 -10.25 11.29 -7.74
CA ILE A 42 -11.32 11.54 -6.78
C ILE A 42 -10.67 11.88 -5.44
N PHE A 43 -10.98 13.05 -4.88
CA PHE A 43 -10.37 13.56 -3.66
C PHE A 43 -11.26 13.29 -2.44
N PRO A 44 -10.68 13.26 -1.22
CA PRO A 44 -11.43 13.31 0.04
C PRO A 44 -12.27 14.59 0.16
N LEU A 45 -13.18 14.61 1.14
CA LEU A 45 -13.86 15.83 1.52
C LEU A 45 -12.87 16.92 1.91
N HIS A 46 -13.20 18.18 1.62
CA HIS A 46 -12.30 19.30 1.85
C HIS A 46 -12.09 19.54 3.34
N VAL A 47 -10.82 19.75 3.70
CA VAL A 47 -10.39 20.23 5.02
C VAL A 47 -9.71 21.56 4.87
N ARG A 48 -9.86 22.46 5.88
CA ARG A 48 -9.15 23.75 5.89
C ARG A 48 -7.73 23.53 6.40
N PRO A 49 -6.67 23.65 5.56
CA PRO A 49 -5.31 23.31 6.01
C PRO A 49 -4.78 24.22 7.13
N ARG A 50 -5.33 25.45 7.24
CA ARG A 50 -4.94 26.43 8.28
C ARG A 50 -5.40 26.03 9.69
N ASP A 51 -6.42 25.18 9.78
CA ASP A 51 -6.98 24.73 11.05
C ASP A 51 -6.28 23.47 11.57
N LEU A 52 -5.34 22.90 10.78
CA LEU A 52 -4.63 21.68 11.13
C LEU A 52 -3.41 21.98 12.01
N SER A 53 -3.35 21.37 13.18
CA SER A 53 -2.19 21.36 14.08
C SER A 53 -1.10 20.43 13.59
N ALA A 54 -1.50 19.33 12.92
CA ALA A 54 -0.60 18.33 12.36
C ALA A 54 -1.29 17.55 11.23
N ILE A 55 -0.47 17.06 10.30
CA ILE A 55 -0.82 16.01 9.36
C ILE A 55 0.11 14.82 9.63
N VAL A 56 -0.42 13.61 9.62
CA VAL A 56 0.36 12.39 9.67
C VAL A 56 0.18 11.65 8.35
N LEU A 57 1.27 11.25 7.71
CA LEU A 57 1.24 10.34 6.58
C LEU A 57 1.69 8.94 7.02
N SER A 58 0.75 8.00 6.98
CA SER A 58 0.99 6.62 7.39
C SER A 58 1.98 5.92 6.47
N HIS A 59 1.81 6.04 5.15
CA HIS A 59 2.70 5.46 4.13
C HIS A 59 2.51 6.11 2.75
N ALA A 60 3.32 5.70 1.77
CA ALA A 60 3.47 6.41 0.50
C ALA A 60 2.60 5.89 -0.66
N HIS A 61 1.59 5.05 -0.43
CA HIS A 61 0.62 4.72 -1.48
C HIS A 61 -0.28 5.92 -1.80
N LEU A 62 -0.69 6.07 -3.07
CA LEU A 62 -1.41 7.25 -3.55
C LEU A 62 -2.77 7.42 -2.88
N ASP A 63 -3.42 6.35 -2.54
CA ASP A 63 -4.69 6.33 -1.83
C ASP A 63 -4.59 6.78 -0.35
N HIS A 64 -3.36 7.03 0.13
CA HIS A 64 -3.06 7.64 1.43
C HIS A 64 -2.36 8.99 1.33
N CYS A 65 -1.59 9.25 0.27
CA CYS A 65 -0.80 10.47 0.16
C CYS A 65 -1.19 11.38 -1.02
N GLY A 66 -1.88 10.87 -2.05
CA GLY A 66 -1.94 11.49 -3.36
C GLY A 66 -2.62 12.86 -3.43
N ALA A 67 -3.45 13.24 -2.46
CA ALA A 67 -4.06 14.55 -2.38
C ALA A 67 -3.31 15.54 -1.47
N LEU A 68 -2.32 15.07 -0.69
CA LEU A 68 -1.57 15.88 0.29
C LEU A 68 -1.00 17.18 -0.29
N PRO A 69 -0.34 17.20 -1.48
CA PRO A 69 0.26 18.43 -1.98
C PRO A 69 -0.76 19.56 -2.19
N GLY A 70 -2.02 19.23 -2.48
CA GLY A 70 -3.10 20.20 -2.61
C GLY A 70 -3.36 21.02 -1.33
N LEU A 71 -3.05 20.49 -0.14
CA LEU A 71 -3.19 21.20 1.13
C LEU A 71 -2.12 22.29 1.31
N TYR A 72 -1.02 22.23 0.55
CA TYR A 72 0.11 23.16 0.64
C TYR A 72 0.07 24.30 -0.37
N ILE A 73 -1.04 24.49 -1.07
CA ILE A 73 -1.31 25.65 -1.94
C ILE A 73 -1.46 26.93 -1.11
N SER A 74 -2.16 26.86 0.02
CA SER A 74 -2.58 28.05 0.78
C SER A 74 -2.19 28.04 2.25
N ALA A 75 -1.59 26.98 2.74
CA ALA A 75 -1.16 26.82 4.12
C ALA A 75 0.11 25.96 4.19
N SER A 76 0.64 25.77 5.40
CA SER A 76 1.88 25.03 5.61
C SER A 76 1.83 24.26 6.94
N PRO A 77 0.82 23.40 7.17
CA PRO A 77 0.75 22.62 8.39
C PRO A 77 1.96 21.68 8.51
N PRO A 78 2.42 21.35 9.73
CA PRO A 78 3.49 20.37 9.91
C PRO A 78 3.02 18.99 9.44
N LEU A 79 3.88 18.29 8.69
CA LEU A 79 3.66 16.92 8.22
C LEU A 79 4.61 15.99 8.96
N TYR A 80 4.08 14.95 9.58
CA TYR A 80 4.85 13.89 10.24
C TYR A 80 4.80 12.62 9.39
N ALA A 81 5.96 12.10 9.05
CA ALA A 81 6.13 10.85 8.29
C ALA A 81 7.52 10.27 8.57
N THR A 82 7.72 8.98 8.34
CA THR A 82 9.09 8.45 8.33
C THR A 82 9.85 9.08 7.15
N PRO A 83 11.18 9.26 7.27
CA PRO A 83 11.97 9.82 6.17
C PRO A 83 11.87 8.95 4.91
N LEU A 84 11.74 7.65 5.06
CA LEU A 84 11.53 6.73 3.94
C LEU A 84 10.17 6.97 3.27
N THR A 85 9.09 7.07 4.05
CA THR A 85 7.75 7.39 3.52
C THR A 85 7.74 8.71 2.75
N ALA A 86 8.42 9.74 3.27
CA ALA A 86 8.51 11.04 2.59
C ALA A 86 9.23 10.97 1.23
N GLU A 87 10.39 10.27 1.14
CA GLU A 87 11.11 10.10 -0.13
C GLU A 87 10.31 9.22 -1.13
N LEU A 88 9.62 8.20 -0.65
CA LEU A 88 8.76 7.37 -1.51
C LEU A 88 7.52 8.15 -1.98
N ALA A 89 6.91 8.95 -1.12
CA ALA A 89 5.79 9.82 -1.51
C ALA A 89 6.19 10.83 -2.59
N GLU A 90 7.41 11.38 -2.51
CA GLU A 90 7.92 12.30 -3.55
C GLU A 90 7.89 11.68 -4.95
N ILE A 91 8.37 10.44 -5.10
CA ILE A 91 8.36 9.79 -6.42
C ILE A 91 6.95 9.46 -6.87
N MET A 92 6.03 9.14 -5.94
CA MET A 92 4.63 8.90 -6.25
C MET A 92 3.92 10.18 -6.69
N PHE A 93 4.12 11.30 -6.00
CA PHE A 93 3.56 12.60 -6.40
C PHE A 93 4.02 13.01 -7.81
N LYS A 94 5.33 12.92 -8.09
CA LYS A 94 5.91 13.28 -9.39
C LYS A 94 5.38 12.39 -10.52
N ASP A 95 5.20 11.11 -10.26
CA ASP A 95 4.62 10.18 -11.25
C ASP A 95 3.15 10.50 -11.50
N THR A 96 2.38 10.81 -10.45
CA THR A 96 0.97 11.19 -10.58
C THR A 96 0.80 12.49 -11.35
N VAL A 97 1.59 13.52 -11.09
CA VAL A 97 1.58 14.78 -11.86
C VAL A 97 1.90 14.52 -13.33
N LYS A 98 2.86 13.65 -13.62
CA LYS A 98 3.22 13.28 -14.99
C LYS A 98 2.09 12.56 -15.73
N LEU A 99 1.32 11.72 -15.04
CA LEU A 99 0.27 10.89 -15.64
C LEU A 99 -1.09 11.59 -15.68
N SER A 100 -1.43 12.38 -14.66
CA SER A 100 -2.76 12.93 -14.42
C SER A 100 -2.73 14.45 -14.13
N GLY A 101 -1.61 15.14 -14.38
CA GLY A 101 -1.38 16.52 -13.94
C GLY A 101 -2.46 17.52 -14.34
N TYR A 102 -3.13 17.30 -15.46
CA TYR A 102 -4.22 18.18 -15.91
C TYR A 102 -5.44 18.20 -14.95
N TYR A 103 -5.62 17.14 -14.16
CA TYR A 103 -6.76 16.98 -13.25
C TYR A 103 -6.38 17.19 -11.78
N LEU A 104 -5.10 17.37 -11.47
CA LEU A 104 -4.63 17.58 -10.11
C LEU A 104 -4.70 19.06 -9.73
N PRO A 105 -5.06 19.43 -8.49
CA PRO A 105 -5.05 20.80 -8.02
C PRO A 105 -3.65 21.32 -7.67
N TYR A 106 -2.60 20.55 -7.92
CA TYR A 106 -1.21 20.87 -7.54
C TYR A 106 -0.21 20.48 -8.62
N GLU A 107 0.95 21.12 -8.58
CA GLU A 107 2.09 20.87 -9.46
C GLU A 107 3.37 20.60 -8.64
N GLU A 108 4.54 20.67 -9.27
CA GLU A 108 5.83 20.42 -8.62
C GLU A 108 6.14 21.41 -7.47
N GLU A 109 5.58 22.61 -7.48
CA GLU A 109 5.80 23.60 -6.44
C GLU A 109 5.15 23.16 -5.12
N GLU A 110 3.91 22.69 -5.17
CA GLU A 110 3.19 22.19 -4.00
C GLU A 110 3.82 20.91 -3.46
N ILE A 111 4.36 20.05 -4.33
CA ILE A 111 5.15 18.89 -3.91
C ILE A 111 6.37 19.36 -3.10
N ARG A 112 7.14 20.33 -3.60
CA ARG A 112 8.28 20.89 -2.86
C ARG A 112 7.86 21.54 -1.54
N ASN A 113 6.73 22.25 -1.51
CA ASN A 113 6.20 22.87 -0.30
C ASN A 113 5.81 21.81 0.74
N THR A 114 5.18 20.74 0.32
CA THR A 114 4.83 19.57 1.17
C THR A 114 6.08 18.97 1.80
N LEU A 115 7.07 18.64 0.99
CA LEU A 115 8.30 17.98 1.43
C LEU A 115 9.13 18.85 2.40
N ARG A 116 9.11 20.19 2.25
CA ARG A 116 9.76 21.13 3.20
C ARG A 116 9.11 21.13 4.59
N ARG A 117 7.90 20.63 4.72
CA ARG A 117 7.13 20.60 5.98
C ARG A 117 7.18 19.25 6.67
N VAL A 118 7.89 18.29 6.09
CA VAL A 118 8.10 16.99 6.72
C VAL A 118 8.96 17.16 7.98
N ASN A 119 8.39 16.73 9.09
CA ASN A 119 9.07 16.50 10.36
C ASN A 119 9.29 14.99 10.45
N PRO A 120 10.52 14.51 10.24
CA PRO A 120 10.77 13.08 10.17
C PRO A 120 10.57 12.43 11.54
N VAL A 121 9.93 11.28 11.54
CA VAL A 121 9.71 10.44 12.71
C VAL A 121 10.20 9.02 12.46
N ASN A 122 10.55 8.30 13.52
CA ASN A 122 10.88 6.89 13.49
C ASN A 122 9.86 6.08 14.28
N PHE A 123 9.95 4.75 14.19
CA PHE A 123 9.15 3.88 15.03
C PHE A 123 9.43 4.17 16.51
N ASN A 124 8.39 4.20 17.31
CA ASN A 124 8.36 4.52 18.74
C ASN A 124 8.65 5.99 19.12
N ASP A 125 8.81 6.89 18.14
CA ASP A 125 8.86 8.31 18.44
C ASP A 125 7.49 8.80 18.94
N THR A 126 7.52 9.73 19.91
CA THR A 126 6.33 10.42 20.41
C THR A 126 6.50 11.93 20.27
N ILE A 127 5.56 12.56 19.58
CA ILE A 127 5.51 14.01 19.37
C ILE A 127 4.48 14.63 20.32
N ASN A 128 4.86 15.70 21.02
CA ASN A 128 3.95 16.48 21.87
C ASN A 128 3.32 17.61 21.03
N LEU A 129 1.99 17.69 21.06
CA LEU A 129 1.19 18.74 20.43
C LEU A 129 0.45 19.52 21.51
N ASN A 130 1.13 20.45 22.18
CA ASN A 130 0.50 21.34 23.19
C ASN A 130 -0.30 20.59 24.29
N GLY A 131 0.24 19.48 24.76
CA GLY A 131 -0.36 18.64 25.80
C GLY A 131 -1.06 17.38 25.30
N ASP A 132 -1.35 17.29 24.01
CA ASP A 132 -1.72 16.07 23.30
C ASP A 132 -0.46 15.36 22.75
N SER A 133 -0.58 14.14 22.28
CA SER A 133 0.59 13.41 21.74
C SER A 133 0.25 12.48 20.57
N LEU A 134 1.24 12.26 19.72
CA LEU A 134 1.22 11.32 18.61
C LEU A 134 2.39 10.35 18.77
N THR A 135 2.13 9.05 18.81
CA THR A 135 3.17 8.01 18.84
C THR A 135 3.08 7.15 17.60
N PHE A 136 4.23 6.89 16.96
CA PHE A 136 4.33 6.21 15.66
C PHE A 136 4.83 4.78 15.85
N LEU A 137 4.07 3.80 15.41
CA LEU A 137 4.38 2.37 15.56
C LEU A 137 4.49 1.71 14.19
N ASN A 138 5.29 0.66 14.08
CA ASN A 138 5.40 -0.09 12.82
C ASN A 138 4.05 -0.69 12.41
N ALA A 139 3.62 -0.41 11.18
CA ALA A 139 2.38 -0.95 10.61
C ALA A 139 2.58 -2.28 9.84
N GLY A 140 3.81 -2.64 9.47
CA GLY A 140 4.12 -3.89 8.76
C GLY A 140 3.60 -3.99 7.32
N HIS A 141 3.06 -2.91 6.74
CA HIS A 141 2.45 -2.90 5.41
C HIS A 141 3.46 -2.70 4.28
N VAL A 142 4.16 -1.57 4.28
CA VAL A 142 5.26 -1.26 3.36
C VAL A 142 6.44 -0.67 4.14
N PRO A 143 7.67 -0.64 3.58
CA PRO A 143 8.81 -0.08 4.29
C PRO A 143 8.55 1.36 4.77
N GLY A 144 8.70 1.58 6.07
CA GLY A 144 8.47 2.88 6.71
C GLY A 144 7.01 3.20 7.07
N SER A 145 6.05 2.32 6.81
CA SER A 145 4.64 2.53 7.18
C SER A 145 4.44 2.55 8.69
N VAL A 146 3.54 3.42 9.16
CA VAL A 146 3.25 3.61 10.59
C VAL A 146 1.76 3.51 10.90
N MET A 147 1.46 2.87 12.03
CA MET A 147 0.24 3.10 12.80
C MET A 147 0.48 4.33 13.68
N THR A 148 -0.56 5.09 14.00
CA THR A 148 -0.46 6.27 14.86
C THR A 148 -1.38 6.15 16.05
N LEU A 149 -0.79 6.17 17.26
CA LEU A 149 -1.53 6.29 18.52
C LEU A 149 -1.62 7.77 18.88
N LEU A 150 -2.85 8.29 18.89
CA LEU A 150 -3.15 9.65 19.30
C LEU A 150 -3.62 9.66 20.74
N ASN A 151 -3.15 10.62 21.53
CA ASN A 151 -3.75 10.96 22.81
C ASN A 151 -4.20 12.42 22.72
N ILE A 152 -5.50 12.64 22.56
CA ILE A 152 -6.11 13.97 22.34
C ILE A 152 -7.20 14.19 23.38
N ASP A 153 -7.08 15.29 24.17
CA ASP A 153 -8.00 15.62 25.26
C ASP A 153 -8.23 14.45 26.23
N GLY A 154 -7.26 13.56 26.38
CA GLY A 154 -7.32 12.38 27.25
C GLY A 154 -7.89 11.12 26.61
N TYR A 155 -8.44 11.19 25.40
CA TYR A 155 -8.87 10.02 24.61
C TYR A 155 -7.70 9.42 23.87
N ARG A 156 -7.63 8.09 23.85
CA ARG A 156 -6.65 7.30 23.11
C ARG A 156 -7.28 6.74 21.85
N ILE A 157 -6.78 7.17 20.70
CA ILE A 157 -7.27 6.77 19.40
C ILE A 157 -6.12 6.11 18.64
N LEU A 158 -6.32 4.89 18.17
CA LEU A 158 -5.36 4.21 17.30
C LEU A 158 -5.84 4.29 15.86
N PHE A 159 -5.04 4.88 14.99
CA PHE A 159 -5.20 4.82 13.54
C PHE A 159 -4.20 3.80 12.97
N THR A 160 -4.69 2.77 12.31
CA THR A 160 -3.82 1.72 11.78
C THR A 160 -3.12 2.12 10.48
N GLY A 161 -3.71 3.05 9.70
CA GLY A 161 -3.42 3.10 8.27
C GLY A 161 -3.65 1.72 7.67
N ASP A 162 -2.93 1.38 6.61
CA ASP A 162 -2.84 0.00 6.14
C ASP A 162 -1.83 -0.77 7.00
N PHE A 163 -2.18 -1.98 7.44
CA PHE A 163 -1.33 -2.74 8.34
C PHE A 163 -1.35 -4.24 8.06
N ASN A 164 -0.27 -4.91 8.48
CA ASN A 164 -0.15 -6.36 8.38
C ASN A 164 0.47 -6.93 9.65
N LEU A 165 -0.23 -7.82 10.32
CA LEU A 165 0.25 -8.50 11.53
C LEU A 165 1.30 -9.57 11.24
N SER A 166 1.21 -10.19 10.07
CA SER A 166 2.12 -11.25 9.66
C SER A 166 3.45 -10.70 9.15
N GLN A 167 4.53 -11.41 9.45
CA GLN A 167 5.84 -11.13 8.89
C GLN A 167 5.89 -11.49 7.39
N SER A 168 6.64 -10.69 6.63
CA SER A 168 7.03 -10.99 5.26
C SER A 168 8.55 -11.17 5.13
N ASN A 169 9.06 -11.43 3.94
CA ASN A 169 10.52 -11.40 3.73
C ASN A 169 11.07 -9.97 3.84
N LEU A 170 10.27 -8.99 3.51
CA LEU A 170 10.64 -7.58 3.50
C LEU A 170 10.51 -6.93 4.89
N LEU A 171 9.44 -7.25 5.65
CA LEU A 171 9.04 -6.51 6.84
C LEU A 171 8.73 -7.43 8.03
N ASN A 172 8.96 -6.90 9.23
CA ASN A 172 8.33 -7.41 10.43
C ASN A 172 6.84 -7.05 10.42
N GLY A 173 6.00 -7.86 11.06
CA GLY A 173 4.59 -7.55 11.26
C GLY A 173 4.37 -6.30 12.11
N ALA A 174 3.15 -5.78 12.12
CA ALA A 174 2.77 -4.60 12.89
C ALA A 174 3.05 -4.76 14.39
N ASP A 175 3.51 -3.69 15.02
CA ASP A 175 3.85 -3.68 16.45
C ASP A 175 2.61 -3.38 17.31
N VAL A 176 1.77 -4.41 17.48
CA VAL A 176 0.55 -4.32 18.29
C VAL A 176 0.85 -4.29 19.78
N TYR A 177 1.90 -4.98 20.22
CA TYR A 177 2.22 -5.12 21.65
C TYR A 177 2.74 -3.83 22.29
N SER A 178 3.17 -2.86 21.50
CA SER A 178 3.49 -1.50 21.97
C SER A 178 2.26 -0.61 22.11
N VAL A 179 1.09 -1.05 21.61
CA VAL A 179 -0.18 -0.32 21.77
C VAL A 179 -0.78 -0.65 23.14
N PRO A 180 -1.21 0.36 23.95
CA PRO A 180 -1.99 0.11 25.17
C PRO A 180 -3.28 -0.65 24.87
N ARG A 181 -3.71 -1.51 25.78
CA ARG A 181 -4.97 -2.26 25.60
C ARG A 181 -6.22 -1.44 25.85
N ASP A 182 -6.09 -0.32 26.58
CA ASP A 182 -7.16 0.60 26.96
C ASP A 182 -7.26 1.76 25.93
N ILE A 183 -7.68 1.43 24.73
CA ILE A 183 -7.93 2.34 23.62
C ILE A 183 -9.42 2.68 23.59
N ASP A 184 -9.77 3.97 23.43
CA ASP A 184 -11.16 4.42 23.34
C ASP A 184 -11.74 4.15 21.95
N LEU A 185 -10.91 4.35 20.89
CA LEU A 185 -11.31 4.11 19.51
C LEU A 185 -10.14 3.55 18.67
N VAL A 186 -10.40 2.48 17.94
CA VAL A 186 -9.52 1.99 16.87
C VAL A 186 -10.15 2.34 15.52
N VAL A 187 -9.47 3.17 14.73
CA VAL A 187 -9.78 3.45 13.33
C VAL A 187 -8.92 2.52 12.48
N MET A 188 -9.52 1.52 11.87
CA MET A 188 -8.78 0.45 11.21
C MET A 188 -9.26 0.14 9.79
N GLU A 189 -8.32 -0.25 8.95
CA GLU A 189 -8.61 -0.83 7.64
C GLU A 189 -9.21 -2.23 7.76
N ALA A 190 -9.98 -2.63 6.76
CA ALA A 190 -10.50 -3.98 6.62
C ALA A 190 -10.53 -4.44 5.14
N THR A 191 -9.47 -4.09 4.40
CA THR A 191 -9.34 -4.36 2.96
C THR A 191 -9.51 -5.85 2.64
N TYR A 192 -8.94 -6.73 3.45
CA TYR A 192 -8.97 -8.17 3.27
C TYR A 192 -9.88 -8.93 4.27
N ALA A 193 -10.84 -8.26 4.89
CA ALA A 193 -11.83 -8.91 5.76
C ALA A 193 -12.74 -9.92 5.03
N GLY A 194 -12.68 -9.97 3.70
CA GLY A 194 -13.39 -10.95 2.87
C GLY A 194 -12.88 -12.39 2.95
N GLY A 195 -11.70 -12.63 3.55
CA GLY A 195 -11.09 -13.97 3.62
C GLY A 195 -9.84 -14.02 4.49
N THR A 196 -9.31 -15.22 4.62
CA THR A 196 -8.04 -15.51 5.29
C THR A 196 -6.97 -15.76 4.24
N HIS A 197 -5.74 -15.33 4.54
CA HIS A 197 -4.59 -15.61 3.67
C HIS A 197 -4.11 -17.06 3.85
N PRO A 198 -3.64 -17.71 2.78
CA PRO A 198 -2.96 -18.98 2.91
C PRO A 198 -1.67 -18.81 3.73
N PRO A 199 -1.17 -19.89 4.40
CA PRO A 199 0.11 -19.85 5.07
C PRO A 199 1.21 -19.34 4.13
N ARG A 200 1.99 -18.37 4.58
CA ARG A 200 2.99 -17.68 3.76
C ARG A 200 4.00 -18.61 3.11
N GLU A 201 4.47 -19.60 3.86
CA GLU A 201 5.45 -20.60 3.37
C GLU A 201 4.89 -21.38 2.18
N LYS A 202 3.63 -21.84 2.28
CA LYS A 202 2.96 -22.54 1.19
C LYS A 202 2.80 -21.67 -0.05
N LEU A 203 2.42 -20.40 0.14
CA LEU A 203 2.28 -19.43 -0.95
C LEU A 203 3.62 -19.21 -1.67
N GLU A 204 4.72 -19.06 -0.92
CA GLU A 204 6.06 -18.92 -1.47
C GLU A 204 6.49 -20.16 -2.24
N GLU A 205 6.25 -21.36 -1.70
CA GLU A 205 6.56 -22.63 -2.38
C GLU A 205 5.81 -22.75 -3.72
N GLU A 206 4.51 -22.48 -3.75
CA GLU A 206 3.70 -22.52 -4.96
C GLU A 206 4.17 -21.50 -6.00
N PHE A 207 4.47 -20.28 -5.56
CA PHE A 207 5.03 -19.24 -6.42
C PHE A 207 6.38 -19.66 -7.03
N ILE A 208 7.31 -20.15 -6.21
CA ILE A 208 8.63 -20.60 -6.67
C ILE A 208 8.53 -21.82 -7.60
N ASN A 209 7.61 -22.74 -7.34
CA ASN A 209 7.36 -23.87 -8.22
C ASN A 209 6.85 -23.42 -9.60
N ALA A 210 5.94 -22.44 -9.65
CA ALA A 210 5.47 -21.86 -10.91
C ALA A 210 6.60 -21.20 -11.68
N VAL A 211 7.48 -20.45 -10.99
CA VAL A 211 8.66 -19.82 -11.58
C VAL A 211 9.61 -20.89 -12.14
N LYS A 212 10.02 -21.88 -11.33
CA LYS A 212 10.95 -22.94 -11.74
C LYS A 212 10.42 -23.74 -12.93
N THR A 213 9.17 -24.19 -12.88
CA THR A 213 8.53 -24.94 -13.98
C THR A 213 8.55 -24.13 -15.28
N THR A 214 8.32 -22.82 -15.20
CA THR A 214 8.36 -21.95 -16.37
C THR A 214 9.79 -21.83 -16.94
N LEU A 215 10.77 -21.67 -16.07
CA LEU A 215 12.18 -21.57 -16.45
C LEU A 215 12.70 -22.90 -17.04
N ASP A 216 12.34 -24.05 -16.46
CA ASP A 216 12.73 -25.38 -16.95
C ASP A 216 12.17 -25.68 -18.36
N GLU A 217 11.01 -25.13 -18.70
CA GLU A 217 10.42 -25.20 -20.04
C GLU A 217 11.04 -24.20 -21.04
N GLY A 218 12.03 -23.42 -20.63
CA GLY A 218 12.69 -22.38 -21.45
C GLY A 218 11.86 -21.10 -21.61
N GLY A 219 10.85 -20.90 -20.77
CA GLY A 219 10.01 -19.69 -20.77
C GLY A 219 10.57 -18.57 -19.90
N SER A 220 10.05 -17.36 -20.09
CA SER A 220 10.28 -16.21 -19.22
C SER A 220 9.09 -15.94 -18.32
N VAL A 221 9.32 -15.28 -17.17
CA VAL A 221 8.28 -14.95 -16.18
C VAL A 221 8.07 -13.43 -16.14
N LEU A 222 6.83 -13.01 -16.41
CA LEU A 222 6.41 -11.61 -16.23
C LEU A 222 5.61 -11.47 -14.94
N ILE A 223 6.01 -10.54 -14.08
CA ILE A 223 5.37 -10.27 -12.78
C ILE A 223 4.99 -8.79 -12.69
N PRO A 224 3.78 -8.40 -13.13
CA PRO A 224 3.23 -7.07 -12.88
C PRO A 224 2.99 -6.89 -11.39
N SER A 225 3.51 -5.82 -10.79
CA SER A 225 3.51 -5.65 -9.35
C SER A 225 3.32 -4.18 -8.93
N PHE A 226 3.05 -3.92 -7.65
CA PHE A 226 3.09 -2.56 -7.12
C PHE A 226 4.53 -2.07 -6.94
N THR A 227 4.72 -0.78 -7.13
CA THR A 227 6.02 -0.11 -7.06
C THR A 227 6.68 -0.24 -5.70
N ILE A 228 5.90 -0.06 -4.63
CA ILE A 228 6.35 -0.04 -3.23
C ILE A 228 5.79 -1.28 -2.52
N GLY A 229 6.64 -1.96 -1.78
CA GLY A 229 6.33 -3.13 -0.96
C GLY A 229 6.34 -4.44 -1.77
N ARG A 230 5.42 -4.61 -2.71
CA ARG A 230 5.22 -5.87 -3.43
C ARG A 230 6.39 -6.27 -4.33
N THR A 231 6.91 -5.34 -5.15
CA THR A 231 8.08 -5.62 -6.01
C THR A 231 9.27 -6.09 -5.17
N GLN A 232 9.51 -5.44 -4.04
CA GLN A 232 10.62 -5.77 -3.15
C GLN A 232 10.43 -7.14 -2.50
N GLU A 233 9.23 -7.43 -2.02
CA GLU A 233 8.89 -8.71 -1.40
C GLU A 233 9.12 -9.89 -2.37
N LEU A 234 8.65 -9.75 -3.61
CA LEU A 234 8.83 -10.80 -4.64
C LEU A 234 10.29 -10.99 -5.01
N LEU A 235 11.06 -9.90 -5.13
CA LEU A 235 12.49 -9.98 -5.38
C LEU A 235 13.20 -10.72 -4.23
N LEU A 236 12.88 -10.40 -2.98
CA LEU A 236 13.44 -11.09 -1.81
C LEU A 236 13.04 -12.59 -1.80
N THR A 237 11.81 -12.90 -2.12
CA THR A 237 11.33 -14.29 -2.19
C THR A 237 12.12 -15.10 -3.22
N LEU A 238 12.34 -14.54 -4.42
CA LEU A 238 13.15 -15.20 -5.46
C LEU A 238 14.57 -15.48 -4.96
N ILE A 239 15.22 -14.49 -4.34
CA ILE A 239 16.61 -14.62 -3.88
C ILE A 239 16.75 -15.55 -2.65
N LYS A 240 15.79 -15.52 -1.73
CA LYS A 240 15.70 -16.45 -0.59
C LYS A 240 15.67 -17.90 -1.06
N HIS A 241 14.95 -18.17 -2.16
CA HIS A 241 14.83 -19.51 -2.75
C HIS A 241 15.88 -19.81 -3.83
N ASN A 242 16.97 -19.01 -3.89
CA ASN A 242 18.10 -19.17 -4.81
C ASN A 242 17.73 -19.19 -6.30
N ILE A 243 16.74 -18.40 -6.72
CA ILE A 243 16.44 -18.20 -8.13
C ILE A 243 17.43 -17.14 -8.65
N THR A 244 18.58 -17.60 -9.15
CA THR A 244 19.71 -16.74 -9.57
C THR A 244 20.32 -17.16 -10.92
N ASP A 245 19.84 -18.25 -11.51
CA ASP A 245 20.41 -18.82 -12.74
C ASP A 245 19.97 -18.07 -14.00
N VAL A 246 18.95 -17.23 -13.89
CA VAL A 246 18.47 -16.36 -14.97
C VAL A 246 18.44 -14.91 -14.50
N PRO A 247 18.63 -13.93 -15.42
CA PRO A 247 18.57 -12.53 -15.05
C PRO A 247 17.18 -12.14 -14.52
N ILE A 248 17.17 -11.42 -13.39
CA ILE A 248 15.99 -10.79 -12.83
C ILE A 248 16.04 -9.31 -13.17
N TYR A 249 15.02 -8.81 -13.85
CA TYR A 249 14.93 -7.41 -14.26
C TYR A 249 13.85 -6.67 -13.47
N ILE A 250 14.19 -5.47 -13.02
CA ILE A 250 13.27 -4.52 -12.39
C ILE A 250 13.08 -3.33 -13.34
N ASP A 251 11.84 -3.07 -13.75
CA ASP A 251 11.51 -1.94 -14.64
C ASP A 251 10.70 -0.85 -13.91
N GLY A 252 10.64 0.31 -14.49
CA GLY A 252 9.81 1.42 -14.08
C GLY A 252 10.23 2.06 -12.75
N LEU A 253 9.22 2.56 -12.04
CA LEU A 253 9.41 3.33 -10.80
C LEU A 253 9.96 2.47 -9.64
N ALA A 254 9.71 1.17 -9.66
CA ALA A 254 10.15 0.24 -8.63
C ALA A 254 11.69 0.22 -8.46
N ARG A 255 12.47 0.43 -9.52
CA ARG A 255 13.94 0.55 -9.41
C ARG A 255 14.38 1.79 -8.63
N ILE A 256 13.62 2.89 -8.75
CA ILE A 256 13.88 4.12 -7.96
C ILE A 256 13.48 3.89 -6.50
N ALA A 257 12.33 3.26 -6.27
CA ALA A 257 11.91 2.86 -4.94
C ALA A 257 12.96 1.95 -4.26
N ASN A 258 13.52 0.98 -4.99
CA ASN A 258 14.59 0.11 -4.46
C ASN A 258 15.82 0.90 -3.99
N ARG A 259 16.24 1.90 -4.74
CA ARG A 259 17.38 2.76 -4.37
C ARG A 259 17.07 3.64 -3.15
N ILE A 260 15.83 4.11 -3.02
CA ILE A 260 15.39 4.88 -1.85
C ILE A 260 15.35 3.97 -0.63
N ILE A 261 14.69 2.83 -0.71
CA ILE A 261 14.55 1.87 0.41
C ILE A 261 15.91 1.42 0.93
N SER A 262 16.91 1.21 0.04
CA SER A 262 18.24 0.79 0.44
C SER A 262 19.00 1.78 1.35
N LYS A 263 18.56 3.06 1.39
CA LYS A 263 19.13 4.07 2.29
C LYS A 263 18.64 3.93 3.74
N TYR A 264 17.56 3.17 3.96
CA TYR A 264 16.85 3.08 5.23
C TYR A 264 16.73 1.64 5.74
N PRO A 265 17.88 0.96 6.01
CA PRO A 265 17.89 -0.44 6.42
C PRO A 265 17.12 -0.73 7.72
N GLN A 266 16.93 0.28 8.58
CA GLN A 266 16.20 0.16 9.85
C GLN A 266 14.70 -0.14 9.68
N PHE A 267 14.13 0.10 8.50
CA PHE A 267 12.74 -0.20 8.18
C PHE A 267 12.56 -1.57 7.49
N LEU A 268 13.62 -2.36 7.37
CA LEU A 268 13.60 -3.68 6.74
C LEU A 268 13.79 -4.78 7.79
N ARG A 269 13.18 -5.92 7.55
CA ARG A 269 13.37 -7.10 8.40
C ARG A 269 14.78 -7.70 8.27
N ASP A 270 15.25 -7.85 7.04
CA ASP A 270 16.60 -8.36 6.73
C ASP A 270 17.28 -7.46 5.68
N PRO A 271 18.02 -6.43 6.14
CA PRO A 271 18.75 -5.54 5.25
C PRO A 271 19.83 -6.26 4.41
N ASN A 272 20.43 -7.34 4.93
CA ASN A 272 21.47 -8.08 4.21
C ASN A 272 20.87 -8.86 3.03
N LEU A 273 19.73 -9.51 3.25
CA LEU A 273 18.98 -10.16 2.18
C LEU A 273 18.55 -9.13 1.12
N TYR A 274 18.14 -7.93 1.55
CA TYR A 274 17.73 -6.86 0.63
C TYR A 274 18.90 -6.41 -0.25
N VAL A 275 20.07 -6.14 0.33
CA VAL A 275 21.28 -5.78 -0.43
C VAL A 275 21.68 -6.91 -1.39
N LYS A 276 21.66 -8.16 -0.92
CA LYS A 276 21.90 -9.34 -1.77
C LYS A 276 20.94 -9.36 -2.95
N ALA A 277 19.64 -9.15 -2.72
CA ALA A 277 18.61 -9.17 -3.75
C ALA A 277 18.83 -8.07 -4.82
N LEU A 278 19.22 -6.87 -4.41
CA LEU A 278 19.58 -5.80 -5.35
C LEU A 278 20.79 -6.15 -6.21
N THR A 279 21.77 -6.87 -5.65
CA THR A 279 22.98 -7.29 -6.39
C THR A 279 22.66 -8.30 -7.50
N TYR A 280 21.65 -9.15 -7.30
CA TYR A 280 21.20 -10.12 -8.31
C TYR A 280 20.15 -9.56 -9.28
N SER A 281 19.68 -8.34 -9.07
CA SER A 281 18.70 -7.70 -9.96
C SER A 281 19.35 -6.74 -10.94
N ASN A 282 18.74 -6.59 -12.10
CA ASN A 282 19.17 -5.69 -13.16
C ASN A 282 18.11 -4.61 -13.39
N GLU A 283 18.52 -3.35 -13.48
CA GLU A 283 17.62 -2.25 -13.74
C GLU A 283 17.37 -2.02 -15.23
N ILE A 284 16.12 -1.86 -15.60
CA ILE A 284 15.72 -1.47 -16.95
C ILE A 284 15.65 0.05 -17.07
N MET A 285 16.54 0.63 -17.85
CA MET A 285 16.64 2.09 -18.06
C MET A 285 16.15 2.52 -19.46
N GLY A 286 14.92 2.10 -19.83
CA GLY A 286 14.29 2.52 -21.08
C GLY A 286 14.20 1.43 -22.15
N ASN A 287 13.71 1.82 -23.33
CA ASN A 287 13.28 0.87 -24.37
C ASN A 287 14.40 -0.04 -24.91
N TYR A 288 15.63 0.43 -24.96
CA TYR A 288 16.76 -0.39 -25.38
C TYR A 288 16.97 -1.57 -24.44
N TYR A 289 16.97 -1.32 -23.12
CA TYR A 289 17.13 -2.37 -22.11
C TYR A 289 15.92 -3.30 -22.05
N ARG A 290 14.70 -2.79 -22.28
CA ARG A 290 13.50 -3.62 -22.42
C ARG A 290 13.62 -4.64 -23.54
N LYS A 291 14.13 -4.22 -24.71
CA LYS A 291 14.36 -5.12 -25.86
C LYS A 291 15.41 -6.17 -25.53
N ASN A 292 16.47 -5.80 -24.81
CA ASN A 292 17.53 -6.74 -24.42
C ASN A 292 17.01 -7.78 -23.42
N ALA A 293 16.22 -7.37 -22.43
CA ALA A 293 15.61 -8.27 -21.45
C ALA A 293 14.67 -9.33 -22.05
N LEU A 294 14.24 -9.13 -23.31
CA LEU A 294 13.37 -10.06 -24.05
C LEU A 294 14.13 -10.99 -24.99
N ARG A 295 15.46 -10.88 -25.09
CA ARG A 295 16.26 -11.72 -26.01
C ARG A 295 16.47 -13.12 -25.49
N ASP A 296 16.67 -13.19 -24.17
CA ASP A 296 16.97 -14.42 -23.45
C ASP A 296 15.90 -14.68 -22.40
N GLN A 297 15.92 -15.87 -21.82
CA GLN A 297 15.09 -16.24 -20.70
C GLN A 297 15.33 -15.31 -19.51
N ALA A 298 14.27 -14.81 -18.89
CA ALA A 298 14.37 -13.85 -17.79
C ALA A 298 13.13 -13.85 -16.87
N ILE A 299 13.31 -13.30 -15.68
CA ILE A 299 12.22 -12.88 -14.81
C ILE A 299 12.13 -11.35 -14.87
N ILE A 300 10.94 -10.81 -15.13
CA ILE A 300 10.71 -9.37 -15.27
C ILE A 300 9.66 -8.93 -14.25
N ILE A 301 10.07 -8.11 -13.28
CA ILE A 301 9.16 -7.50 -12.31
C ILE A 301 8.97 -6.03 -12.69
N THR A 302 7.73 -5.59 -12.86
CA THR A 302 7.44 -4.25 -13.37
C THR A 302 6.17 -3.65 -12.78
N PRO A 303 6.08 -2.32 -12.58
CA PRO A 303 4.85 -1.66 -12.16
C PRO A 303 3.67 -1.87 -13.10
N ALA A 304 2.49 -1.53 -12.58
CA ALA A 304 1.13 -1.74 -13.07
C ALA A 304 0.61 -3.16 -12.79
N GLY A 305 0.54 -3.51 -11.49
CA GLY A 305 0.11 -4.82 -11.00
C GLY A 305 -1.27 -5.28 -11.47
N MET A 306 -2.16 -4.36 -11.86
CA MET A 306 -3.49 -4.65 -12.41
C MET A 306 -3.53 -4.58 -13.95
N LEU A 307 -2.39 -4.47 -14.64
CA LEU A 307 -2.25 -4.37 -16.10
C LEU A 307 -2.95 -3.15 -16.73
N LYS A 308 -3.23 -2.10 -15.97
CA LYS A 308 -3.90 -0.87 -16.48
C LYS A 308 -3.01 -0.02 -17.40
N GLY A 309 -1.73 -0.34 -17.59
CA GLY A 309 -0.83 0.44 -18.46
C GLY A 309 0.66 0.16 -18.25
N GLY A 310 1.49 1.10 -18.68
CA GLY A 310 2.93 1.11 -18.40
C GLY A 310 3.74 -0.01 -19.05
N ALA A 311 4.88 -0.34 -18.42
CA ALA A 311 5.80 -1.36 -18.92
C ALA A 311 5.21 -2.78 -18.88
N ALA A 312 4.30 -3.07 -17.93
CA ALA A 312 3.64 -4.36 -17.84
C ALA A 312 2.94 -4.74 -19.17
N VAL A 313 2.21 -3.79 -19.75
CA VAL A 313 1.52 -3.98 -21.05
C VAL A 313 2.51 -4.18 -22.19
N TYR A 314 3.63 -3.45 -22.19
CA TYR A 314 4.69 -3.63 -23.17
C TYR A 314 5.23 -5.07 -23.19
N TYR A 315 5.46 -5.64 -22.00
CA TYR A 315 5.94 -7.02 -21.87
C TYR A 315 4.83 -8.04 -22.13
N LEU A 316 3.62 -7.80 -21.67
CA LEU A 316 2.47 -8.69 -21.91
C LEU A 316 2.25 -8.92 -23.41
N LYS A 317 2.29 -7.86 -24.24
CA LYS A 317 2.13 -7.96 -25.69
C LYS A 317 3.22 -8.80 -26.37
N ARG A 318 4.37 -9.01 -25.73
CA ARG A 318 5.52 -9.73 -26.28
C ARG A 318 5.70 -11.13 -25.73
N LEU A 319 5.42 -11.30 -24.45
CA LEU A 319 5.58 -12.58 -23.77
C LEU A 319 4.27 -13.38 -23.73
N GLY A 320 3.13 -12.70 -23.76
CA GLY A 320 1.81 -13.32 -23.56
C GLY A 320 1.41 -14.32 -24.66
N GLY A 321 1.99 -14.25 -25.84
CA GLY A 321 1.68 -15.17 -26.94
C GLY A 321 2.36 -16.55 -26.87
N ASP A 322 3.43 -16.70 -26.10
CA ASP A 322 4.20 -17.94 -26.00
C ASP A 322 3.78 -18.77 -24.80
N ARG A 323 3.33 -20.00 -25.02
CA ARG A 323 2.85 -20.93 -23.98
C ARG A 323 3.91 -21.37 -22.98
N ARG A 324 5.19 -21.22 -23.31
CA ARG A 324 6.29 -21.52 -22.38
C ARG A 324 6.40 -20.46 -21.29
N ASN A 325 6.00 -19.22 -21.59
CA ASN A 325 6.07 -18.12 -20.64
C ASN A 325 5.00 -18.20 -19.55
N ALA A 326 5.24 -17.49 -18.46
CA ALA A 326 4.26 -17.27 -17.42
C ALA A 326 4.02 -15.79 -17.15
N LEU A 327 2.76 -15.46 -16.86
CA LEU A 327 2.34 -14.22 -16.25
C LEU A 327 1.89 -14.52 -14.82
N ILE A 328 2.52 -13.90 -13.85
CA ILE A 328 2.19 -14.07 -12.43
C ILE A 328 1.62 -12.76 -11.90
N LEU A 329 0.37 -12.78 -11.45
CA LEU A 329 -0.33 -11.67 -10.81
C LEU A 329 -0.22 -11.84 -9.29
N PRO A 330 0.63 -11.05 -8.57
CA PRO A 330 0.98 -11.32 -7.18
C PRO A 330 0.11 -10.59 -6.16
N SER A 331 -1.04 -10.04 -6.58
CA SER A 331 -1.88 -9.21 -5.73
C SER A 331 -3.33 -9.20 -6.19
N TYR A 332 -4.19 -8.62 -5.36
CA TYR A 332 -5.58 -8.39 -5.69
C TYR A 332 -5.75 -7.74 -7.07
N GLN A 333 -6.77 -8.20 -7.80
CA GLN A 333 -7.18 -7.64 -9.07
C GLN A 333 -8.59 -7.08 -8.94
N ALA A 334 -8.74 -5.76 -9.13
CA ALA A 334 -10.06 -5.13 -9.07
C ALA A 334 -10.98 -5.67 -10.18
N PRO A 335 -12.30 -5.82 -9.93
CA PRO A 335 -13.24 -6.42 -10.90
C PRO A 335 -13.20 -5.83 -12.30
N ASP A 336 -12.91 -4.53 -12.43
CA ASP A 336 -12.86 -3.81 -13.71
C ASP A 336 -11.44 -3.66 -14.27
N SER A 337 -10.48 -4.40 -13.69
CA SER A 337 -9.09 -4.35 -14.17
C SER A 337 -8.83 -5.37 -15.28
N PRO A 338 -7.91 -5.05 -16.23
CA PRO A 338 -7.48 -6.02 -17.24
C PRO A 338 -6.89 -7.30 -16.65
N GLY A 339 -6.27 -7.22 -15.47
CA GLY A 339 -5.77 -8.40 -14.75
C GLY A 339 -6.89 -9.31 -14.27
N TYR A 340 -8.00 -8.74 -13.79
CA TYR A 340 -9.18 -9.51 -13.40
C TYR A 340 -9.85 -10.19 -14.63
N GLU A 341 -10.00 -9.45 -15.73
CA GLU A 341 -10.53 -10.05 -16.97
C GLU A 341 -9.64 -11.20 -17.46
N LEU A 342 -8.34 -11.04 -17.35
CA LEU A 342 -7.40 -12.10 -17.73
C LEU A 342 -7.58 -13.37 -16.89
N LEU A 343 -7.73 -13.22 -15.57
CA LEU A 343 -7.96 -14.36 -14.65
C LEU A 343 -9.31 -15.04 -14.89
N THR A 344 -10.33 -14.29 -15.25
CA THR A 344 -11.71 -14.82 -15.36
C THR A 344 -12.12 -15.20 -16.77
N LYS A 345 -11.55 -14.56 -17.79
CA LYS A 345 -11.95 -14.71 -19.19
C LYS A 345 -10.80 -15.16 -20.12
N GLY A 346 -9.55 -15.20 -19.63
CA GLY A 346 -8.36 -15.53 -20.43
C GLY A 346 -7.92 -14.45 -21.41
N VAL A 347 -8.47 -13.24 -21.33
CA VAL A 347 -8.13 -12.10 -22.18
C VAL A 347 -7.94 -10.85 -21.33
N ALA A 348 -7.05 -9.96 -21.74
CA ALA A 348 -6.87 -8.65 -21.13
C ALA A 348 -7.32 -7.55 -22.10
N ARG A 349 -8.25 -6.70 -21.69
CA ARG A 349 -8.65 -5.52 -22.47
C ARG A 349 -7.94 -4.28 -21.96
N ILE A 350 -7.10 -3.71 -22.81
CA ILE A 350 -6.26 -2.56 -22.46
C ILE A 350 -6.39 -1.52 -23.57
N ASN A 351 -6.82 -0.30 -23.25
CA ASN A 351 -7.04 0.78 -24.22
C ASN A 351 -7.91 0.35 -25.44
N ASN A 352 -9.01 -0.35 -25.18
CA ASN A 352 -9.92 -0.91 -26.19
C ASN A 352 -9.31 -1.97 -27.12
N GLU A 353 -8.12 -2.45 -26.81
CA GLU A 353 -7.47 -3.55 -27.52
C GLU A 353 -7.60 -4.84 -26.70
N GLU A 354 -8.07 -5.90 -27.31
CA GLU A 354 -8.10 -7.23 -26.67
C GLU A 354 -6.77 -7.94 -26.92
N ILE A 355 -6.06 -8.25 -25.82
CA ILE A 355 -4.81 -9.00 -25.84
C ILE A 355 -5.12 -10.43 -25.43
N LYS A 356 -5.02 -11.34 -26.38
CA LYS A 356 -5.14 -12.77 -26.10
C LYS A 356 -3.84 -13.31 -25.49
N VAL A 357 -3.95 -13.93 -24.33
CA VAL A 357 -2.81 -14.48 -23.59
C VAL A 357 -2.83 -16.00 -23.71
N ASN A 358 -1.77 -16.57 -24.30
CA ASN A 358 -1.54 -18.02 -24.39
C ASN A 358 -0.53 -18.50 -23.34
N ALA A 359 0.25 -17.57 -22.74
CA ALA A 359 1.15 -17.85 -21.61
C ALA A 359 0.36 -18.44 -20.42
N LYS A 360 1.04 -19.17 -19.57
CA LYS A 360 0.47 -19.63 -18.30
C LYS A 360 0.14 -18.43 -17.44
N VAL A 361 -1.04 -18.38 -16.82
CA VAL A 361 -1.45 -17.30 -15.94
C VAL A 361 -1.62 -17.86 -14.53
N TYR A 362 -0.90 -17.28 -13.58
CA TYR A 362 -0.98 -17.61 -12.16
C TYR A 362 -1.42 -16.40 -11.36
N TRP A 363 -2.14 -16.65 -10.29
CA TRP A 363 -2.48 -15.66 -9.29
C TRP A 363 -2.02 -16.14 -7.92
N PHE A 364 -1.25 -15.31 -7.22
CA PHE A 364 -0.76 -15.57 -5.86
C PHE A 364 -1.05 -14.35 -5.01
N ASP A 365 -1.73 -14.54 -3.89
CA ASP A 365 -2.06 -13.42 -3.00
C ASP A 365 -0.95 -13.13 -2.01
N PHE A 366 0.07 -12.42 -2.49
CA PHE A 366 1.12 -11.88 -1.63
C PHE A 366 0.63 -10.63 -0.88
N SER A 367 -0.55 -10.64 -0.28
CA SER A 367 -1.10 -9.48 0.43
C SER A 367 -0.13 -8.93 1.48
N ALA A 368 -0.18 -7.62 1.68
CA ALA A 368 0.49 -6.89 2.76
C ALA A 368 -0.54 -6.26 3.72
N HIS A 369 -1.78 -6.77 3.71
CA HIS A 369 -2.85 -6.44 4.65
C HIS A 369 -3.19 -7.66 5.47
N SER A 370 -3.67 -7.47 6.67
CA SER A 370 -4.16 -8.55 7.52
C SER A 370 -5.46 -9.15 6.98
N GLY A 371 -5.58 -10.47 7.03
CA GLY A 371 -6.80 -11.19 6.68
C GLY A 371 -7.82 -11.23 7.82
N LEU A 372 -9.02 -11.78 7.56
CA LEU A 372 -10.13 -11.76 8.51
C LEU A 372 -9.76 -12.28 9.91
N GLU A 373 -9.12 -13.45 10.01
CA GLU A 373 -8.74 -14.02 11.31
C GLU A 373 -7.73 -13.14 12.06
N GLU A 374 -6.77 -12.55 11.33
CA GLU A 374 -5.79 -11.64 11.91
C GLU A 374 -6.45 -10.35 12.41
N LEU A 375 -7.39 -9.77 11.63
CA LEU A 375 -8.16 -8.60 12.03
C LEU A 375 -8.98 -8.87 13.30
N ILE A 376 -9.65 -10.01 13.40
CA ILE A 376 -10.37 -10.43 14.60
C ILE A 376 -9.43 -10.59 15.80
N ASN A 377 -8.26 -11.21 15.60
CA ASN A 377 -7.26 -11.38 16.66
C ASN A 377 -6.67 -10.04 17.11
N PHE A 378 -6.49 -9.10 16.20
CA PHE A 378 -6.05 -7.75 16.51
C PHE A 378 -7.03 -7.02 17.39
N ILE A 379 -8.32 -7.08 17.08
CA ILE A 379 -9.39 -6.45 17.87
C ILE A 379 -9.49 -7.09 19.26
N ASN A 380 -9.39 -8.40 19.36
CA ASN A 380 -9.41 -9.14 20.63
C ASN A 380 -8.22 -8.77 21.57
N TYR A 381 -7.20 -8.10 21.09
CA TYR A 381 -6.11 -7.59 21.91
C TYR A 381 -6.56 -6.46 22.83
N PHE A 382 -7.53 -5.64 22.40
CA PHE A 382 -8.03 -4.49 23.16
C PHE A 382 -9.07 -4.90 24.20
N LYS A 383 -9.49 -3.94 25.04
CA LYS A 383 -10.56 -4.15 26.02
C LYS A 383 -11.93 -4.15 25.33
N ASP A 384 -12.90 -4.78 25.97
CA ASP A 384 -14.27 -4.93 25.42
C ASP A 384 -14.98 -3.57 25.22
N GLU A 385 -14.58 -2.53 25.95
CA GLU A 385 -15.15 -1.17 25.82
C GLU A 385 -14.57 -0.38 24.64
N THR A 386 -13.58 -0.90 23.93
CA THR A 386 -12.96 -0.25 22.79
C THR A 386 -13.93 -0.18 21.61
N ASN A 387 -14.19 1.03 21.10
CA ASN A 387 -14.98 1.21 19.88
C ASN A 387 -14.11 0.95 18.63
N ILE A 388 -14.72 0.35 17.62
CA ILE A 388 -14.05 0.07 16.34
C ILE A 388 -14.71 0.86 15.22
N LEU A 389 -13.93 1.67 14.50
CA LEU A 389 -14.35 2.35 13.27
C LEU A 389 -13.66 1.68 12.09
N ILE A 390 -14.45 1.04 11.22
CA ILE A 390 -13.92 0.39 10.02
C ILE A 390 -13.89 1.39 8.87
N VAL A 391 -12.71 1.53 8.26
CA VAL A 391 -12.42 2.36 7.09
C VAL A 391 -11.64 1.55 6.06
N HIS A 392 -11.31 2.11 4.92
CA HIS A 392 -10.50 1.50 3.86
C HIS A 392 -10.92 0.06 3.54
N SER A 393 -12.20 -0.11 3.29
CA SER A 393 -12.80 -1.43 3.07
C SER A 393 -13.99 -1.34 2.11
N SER A 394 -14.17 -2.36 1.29
CA SER A 394 -15.41 -2.49 0.53
C SER A 394 -16.60 -2.68 1.51
N PRO A 395 -17.81 -2.23 1.16
CA PRO A 395 -18.98 -2.40 2.03
C PRO A 395 -19.21 -3.86 2.43
N ARG A 396 -18.96 -4.80 1.52
CA ARG A 396 -19.10 -6.24 1.77
C ARG A 396 -18.10 -6.74 2.83
N ASN A 397 -16.84 -6.32 2.75
CA ASN A 397 -15.80 -6.75 3.69
C ASN A 397 -16.02 -6.12 5.06
N ALA A 398 -16.38 -4.82 5.08
CA ALA A 398 -16.70 -4.11 6.32
C ALA A 398 -17.88 -4.75 7.06
N LEU A 399 -18.96 -5.06 6.34
CA LEU A 399 -20.13 -5.72 6.92
C LEU A 399 -19.78 -7.11 7.47
N ARG A 400 -19.00 -7.90 6.71
CA ARG A 400 -18.59 -9.24 7.15
C ARG A 400 -17.77 -9.19 8.45
N LEU A 401 -16.83 -8.24 8.57
CA LEU A 401 -16.08 -8.06 9.81
C LEU A 401 -16.99 -7.59 10.95
N SER A 402 -17.87 -6.62 10.70
CA SER A 402 -18.84 -6.12 11.67
C SER A 402 -19.70 -7.25 12.26
N GLU A 403 -20.29 -8.11 11.42
CA GLU A 403 -21.09 -9.25 11.86
C GLU A 403 -20.32 -10.18 12.82
N HIS A 404 -19.06 -10.51 12.52
CA HIS A 404 -18.22 -11.32 13.40
C HIS A 404 -17.90 -10.66 14.74
N LEU A 405 -17.82 -9.33 14.80
CA LEU A 405 -17.50 -8.57 16.00
C LEU A 405 -18.75 -8.35 16.86
N GLU A 406 -19.89 -8.09 16.24
CA GLU A 406 -21.18 -7.95 16.92
C GLU A 406 -21.61 -9.24 17.64
N GLU A 407 -21.33 -10.42 17.04
CA GLU A 407 -21.53 -11.71 17.70
C GLU A 407 -20.74 -11.83 19.03
N ARG A 408 -19.72 -10.99 19.23
CA ARG A 408 -18.87 -10.93 20.43
C ARG A 408 -19.16 -9.71 21.31
N ASN A 409 -20.24 -8.97 21.03
CA ASN A 409 -20.64 -7.74 21.71
C ASN A 409 -19.60 -6.59 21.59
N ILE A 410 -18.78 -6.57 20.51
CA ILE A 410 -17.86 -5.47 20.23
C ILE A 410 -18.61 -4.43 19.41
N HIS A 411 -18.54 -3.16 19.85
CA HIS A 411 -19.21 -2.07 19.18
C HIS A 411 -18.44 -1.65 17.91
N VAL A 412 -19.10 -1.76 16.75
CA VAL A 412 -18.51 -1.44 15.44
C VAL A 412 -19.28 -0.29 14.78
N THR A 413 -18.57 0.68 14.29
CA THR A 413 -19.12 1.77 13.49
C THR A 413 -18.68 1.64 12.05
N LEU A 414 -19.65 1.67 11.14
CA LEU A 414 -19.43 1.78 9.69
C LEU A 414 -19.95 3.15 9.28
N THR A 415 -19.11 4.00 8.72
CA THR A 415 -19.53 5.33 8.28
C THR A 415 -18.99 5.67 6.90
N THR A 416 -19.74 6.46 6.16
CA THR A 416 -19.39 6.99 4.83
C THR A 416 -19.11 8.48 4.85
N GLY A 417 -18.99 9.10 6.04
CA GLY A 417 -18.69 10.53 6.16
C GLY A 417 -19.31 11.21 7.39
N GLU A 418 -19.93 10.46 8.29
CA GLU A 418 -20.46 11.01 9.54
C GLU A 418 -19.35 11.17 10.59
N ALA A 419 -19.49 12.21 11.45
CA ALA A 419 -18.59 12.42 12.57
C ALA A 419 -18.97 11.51 13.73
N ILE A 420 -17.97 10.93 14.40
CA ILE A 420 -18.11 10.17 15.64
C ILE A 420 -17.68 11.08 16.80
N GLU A 421 -18.47 11.14 17.83
CA GLU A 421 -18.17 11.87 19.08
C GLU A 421 -17.68 10.90 20.15
N LEU A 422 -16.56 11.25 20.83
CA LEU A 422 -15.96 10.54 21.97
C LEU A 422 -16.08 11.35 23.26
#